data_528212e032581e5a86db3260ac32635d
#
_entry.id   528212e032581e5a86db3260ac32635d
#
_cell.length_a   1.000
_cell.length_b   1.000
_cell.length_c   1.000
_cell.angle_alpha   90.00
_cell.angle_beta   90.00
_cell.angle_gamma   90.00
#
_symmetry.space_group_name_H-M   'P 1'
#
loop_
_entity.id
_entity.type
_entity.pdbx_description
1 polymer ?
#
loop_
_entity_poly.entity_id
_entity_poly.type
_entity_poly.pdbx_seq_one_letter_code
_entity_poly.pdbx_strand_id
1 'polypeptide(L)'
;MDRRKLVYTLLLNAFVSACVTGTILFWYDRNYRAVNQPSVQAAPANGDSNPMSTINPQTDIAVKISSVVGAGTLGAEIVVVKFEGEGQLDLVSWQLKDEDGNTFKFPQLTLYPNGAVQVHTATGTDTVIDLYWGIGDAVWSSGENARLFDSQGNLRAVYRVP
;
A
#
# COMPACT_ATOMS: atom_id res chain seq x y z
N MET A 1 -23.41 -39.60 30.43
CA MET A 1 -22.97 -38.23 30.26
C MET A 1 -24.05 -37.31 30.81
N ASP A 2 -23.71 -36.50 31.84
CA ASP A 2 -24.70 -35.70 32.60
C ASP A 2 -25.29 -34.63 31.66
N ARG A 3 -26.58 -34.66 31.45
CA ARG A 3 -27.31 -33.68 30.61
C ARG A 3 -27.01 -32.24 31.02
N ARG A 4 -26.79 -31.99 32.32
CA ARG A 4 -26.43 -30.66 32.83
C ARG A 4 -25.04 -30.20 32.32
N LYS A 5 -24.03 -31.10 32.30
CA LYS A 5 -22.71 -30.76 31.79
C LYS A 5 -22.72 -30.47 30.28
N LEU A 6 -23.52 -31.20 29.51
CA LEU A 6 -23.68 -30.98 28.09
C LEU A 6 -24.31 -29.61 27.77
N VAL A 7 -25.34 -29.21 28.54
CA VAL A 7 -25.98 -27.91 28.39
C VAL A 7 -25.00 -26.76 28.74
N TYR A 8 -24.23 -26.89 29.83
CA TYR A 8 -23.23 -25.89 30.19
C TYR A 8 -22.13 -25.74 29.11
N THR A 9 -21.67 -26.84 28.52
CA THR A 9 -20.65 -26.80 27.46
C THR A 9 -21.20 -26.13 26.19
N LEU A 10 -22.47 -26.40 25.82
CA LEU A 10 -23.10 -25.75 24.67
C LEU A 10 -23.31 -24.24 24.90
N LEU A 11 -23.76 -23.84 26.10
CA LEU A 11 -23.95 -22.43 26.46
C LEU A 11 -22.60 -21.70 26.48
N LEU A 12 -21.54 -22.32 27.03
CA LEU A 12 -20.20 -21.73 27.05
C LEU A 12 -19.66 -21.52 25.64
N ASN A 13 -19.81 -22.51 24.75
CA ASN A 13 -19.39 -22.39 23.35
C ASN A 13 -20.15 -21.30 22.60
N ALA A 14 -21.47 -21.21 22.80
CA ALA A 14 -22.28 -20.14 22.20
C ALA A 14 -21.86 -18.74 22.69
N PHE A 15 -21.56 -18.61 23.98
CA PHE A 15 -21.12 -17.35 24.58
C PHE A 15 -19.75 -16.93 24.06
N VAL A 16 -18.78 -17.86 24.00
CA VAL A 16 -17.44 -17.58 23.45
C VAL A 16 -17.53 -17.16 21.98
N SER A 17 -18.33 -17.88 21.18
CA SER A 17 -18.55 -17.54 19.77
C SER A 17 -19.13 -16.15 19.59
N ALA A 18 -20.15 -15.78 20.38
CA ALA A 18 -20.75 -14.44 20.35
C ALA A 18 -19.77 -13.33 20.74
N CYS A 19 -18.94 -13.56 21.77
CA CYS A 19 -17.92 -12.60 22.20
C CYS A 19 -16.85 -12.37 21.11
N VAL A 20 -16.35 -13.42 20.48
CA VAL A 20 -15.34 -13.32 19.42
C VAL A 20 -15.91 -12.59 18.20
N THR A 21 -17.10 -12.98 17.74
CA THR A 21 -17.76 -12.33 16.62
C THR A 21 -18.08 -10.87 16.91
N GLY A 22 -18.58 -10.57 18.12
CA GLY A 22 -18.89 -9.20 18.55
C GLY A 22 -17.66 -8.30 18.61
N THR A 23 -16.52 -8.83 19.08
CA THR A 23 -15.26 -8.07 19.17
C THR A 23 -14.70 -7.76 17.77
N ILE A 24 -14.78 -8.71 16.85
CA ILE A 24 -14.32 -8.54 15.46
C ILE A 24 -15.21 -7.51 14.75
N LEU A 25 -16.54 -7.61 14.87
CA LEU A 25 -17.47 -6.66 14.25
C LEU A 25 -17.32 -5.26 14.84
N PHE A 26 -17.14 -5.14 16.17
CA PHE A 26 -16.92 -3.86 16.83
C PHE A 26 -15.62 -3.20 16.40
N TRP A 27 -14.53 -3.99 16.30
CA TRP A 27 -13.24 -3.51 15.81
C TRP A 27 -13.33 -3.09 14.34
N TYR A 28 -14.02 -3.89 13.51
CA TYR A 28 -14.25 -3.59 12.09
C TYR A 28 -15.07 -2.31 11.92
N ASP A 29 -16.19 -2.17 12.62
CA ASP A 29 -17.06 -0.99 12.55
C ASP A 29 -16.33 0.29 12.98
N ARG A 30 -15.52 0.21 14.05
CA ARG A 30 -14.73 1.34 14.53
C ARG A 30 -13.59 1.74 13.59
N ASN A 31 -12.97 0.78 12.91
CA ASN A 31 -11.81 1.03 12.08
C ASN A 31 -12.17 1.38 10.63
N TYR A 32 -13.32 0.94 10.15
CA TYR A 32 -13.76 1.15 8.76
C TYR A 32 -14.86 2.20 8.57
N ARG A 33 -15.67 2.49 9.58
CA ARG A 33 -16.66 3.59 9.50
C ARG A 33 -16.07 4.98 9.68
N ALA A 34 -14.90 5.10 10.28
CA ALA A 34 -14.21 6.40 10.44
C ALA A 34 -13.72 6.99 9.11
N VAL A 35 -13.69 6.20 8.03
CA VAL A 35 -13.16 6.60 6.71
C VAL A 35 -14.24 7.07 5.74
N ASN A 36 -15.53 6.85 6.00
CA ASN A 36 -16.61 7.11 5.03
C ASN A 36 -17.70 8.06 5.55
N GLN A 37 -17.35 9.22 6.11
CA GLN A 37 -18.31 10.33 6.21
C GLN A 37 -17.99 11.37 5.12
N PRO A 38 -18.84 11.54 4.11
CA PRO A 38 -18.74 12.71 3.24
C PRO A 38 -19.10 13.94 4.06
N SER A 39 -18.13 14.78 4.36
CA SER A 39 -18.37 16.10 4.92
C SER A 39 -19.05 16.96 3.85
N VAL A 40 -20.36 17.09 3.93
CA VAL A 40 -21.11 18.13 3.20
C VAL A 40 -20.80 19.45 3.89
N GLN A 41 -19.80 20.15 3.39
CA GLN A 41 -19.53 21.53 3.80
C GLN A 41 -20.27 22.46 2.86
N ALA A 42 -21.28 23.11 3.39
CA ALA A 42 -22.02 24.18 2.71
C ALA A 42 -21.08 25.35 2.42
N ALA A 43 -21.09 25.80 1.17
CA ALA A 43 -20.36 26.97 0.71
C ALA A 43 -20.98 28.27 1.26
N PRO A 44 -20.17 29.26 1.63
CA PRO A 44 -20.52 30.66 1.49
C PRO A 44 -19.89 31.25 0.24
N ALA A 45 -20.72 31.86 -0.59
CA ALA A 45 -20.28 32.71 -1.69
C ALA A 45 -19.71 34.02 -1.14
N ASN A 46 -18.54 34.42 -1.64
CA ASN A 46 -18.24 35.75 -2.13
C ASN A 46 -16.76 35.96 -2.47
N GLY A 47 -16.54 36.31 -3.67
CA GLY A 47 -15.86 37.45 -4.24
C GLY A 47 -14.34 37.62 -4.04
N ASP A 48 -13.71 37.60 -5.20
CA ASP A 48 -12.57 38.40 -5.63
C ASP A 48 -11.15 37.80 -5.66
N SER A 49 -10.73 37.79 -6.93
CA SER A 49 -9.37 38.01 -7.48
C SER A 49 -8.26 37.02 -7.13
N ASN A 50 -8.06 36.19 -8.10
CA ASN A 50 -6.87 35.60 -8.71
C ASN A 50 -5.49 36.05 -8.20
N PRO A 51 -4.52 35.11 -8.06
CA PRO A 51 -3.66 34.85 -9.19
C PRO A 51 -3.68 33.37 -9.62
N MET A 52 -3.69 33.20 -10.88
CA MET A 52 -3.54 32.04 -11.75
C MET A 52 -2.49 31.08 -11.25
N SER A 53 -2.90 30.19 -10.35
CA SER A 53 -2.15 28.95 -10.12
C SER A 53 -2.51 28.03 -11.27
N THR A 54 -1.55 27.78 -12.13
CA THR A 54 -1.58 26.69 -13.10
C THR A 54 -1.93 25.40 -12.37
N ILE A 55 -3.22 25.02 -12.41
CA ILE A 55 -3.67 23.70 -12.02
C ILE A 55 -3.11 22.77 -13.09
N ASN A 56 -1.96 22.21 -12.79
CA ASN A 56 -1.50 21.02 -13.48
C ASN A 56 -2.49 19.92 -13.07
N PRO A 57 -3.28 19.33 -13.98
CA PRO A 57 -4.12 18.19 -13.64
C PRO A 57 -3.25 16.94 -13.56
N GLN A 58 -2.30 16.96 -12.65
CA GLN A 58 -1.61 15.80 -12.24
C GLN A 58 -2.54 15.15 -11.22
N THR A 59 -3.37 14.21 -11.70
CA THR A 59 -4.18 13.34 -10.86
C THR A 59 -3.25 12.79 -9.79
N ASP A 60 -3.46 13.22 -8.56
CA ASP A 60 -2.62 12.89 -7.43
C ASP A 60 -2.86 11.40 -7.13
N ILE A 61 -2.14 10.54 -7.85
CA ILE A 61 -2.21 9.09 -7.65
C ILE A 61 -1.58 8.84 -6.29
N ALA A 62 -2.40 8.49 -5.33
CA ALA A 62 -1.98 8.22 -3.94
C ALA A 62 -1.19 6.90 -3.86
N VAL A 63 0.01 6.89 -4.43
CA VAL A 63 0.97 5.78 -4.37
C VAL A 63 2.23 6.25 -3.67
N LYS A 64 2.82 5.38 -2.86
CA LYS A 64 4.08 5.68 -2.17
C LYS A 64 4.99 4.45 -2.11
N ILE A 65 6.28 4.70 -1.98
CA ILE A 65 7.23 3.71 -1.47
C ILE A 65 7.12 3.78 0.05
N SER A 66 6.63 2.72 0.68
CA SER A 66 6.39 2.70 2.14
C SER A 66 7.62 2.30 2.93
N SER A 67 8.52 1.52 2.34
CA SER A 67 9.79 1.14 2.97
C SER A 67 10.79 0.62 1.92
N VAL A 68 12.07 0.77 2.24
CA VAL A 68 13.18 0.01 1.66
C VAL A 68 13.93 -0.60 2.84
N VAL A 69 14.07 -1.92 2.83
CA VAL A 69 14.73 -2.68 3.91
C VAL A 69 15.88 -3.50 3.34
N GLY A 70 16.84 -3.86 4.19
CA GLY A 70 17.94 -4.73 3.85
C GLY A 70 18.98 -4.13 2.90
N ALA A 71 19.03 -2.80 2.76
CA ALA A 71 19.98 -2.10 1.89
C ALA A 71 21.42 -2.61 2.07
N GLY A 72 22.12 -2.85 0.94
CA GLY A 72 23.46 -3.41 0.90
C GLY A 72 23.52 -4.93 1.08
N THR A 73 22.40 -5.61 1.23
CA THR A 73 22.38 -7.07 1.40
C THR A 73 21.40 -7.70 0.39
N LEU A 74 21.91 -8.19 -0.74
CA LEU A 74 21.15 -8.68 -1.89
C LEU A 74 19.91 -9.54 -1.50
N GLY A 75 20.09 -10.53 -0.64
CA GLY A 75 19.02 -11.44 -0.24
C GLY A 75 17.99 -10.86 0.74
N ALA A 76 18.23 -9.64 1.27
CA ALA A 76 17.38 -8.98 2.24
C ALA A 76 16.74 -7.69 1.68
N GLU A 77 17.20 -7.23 0.52
CA GLU A 77 16.68 -6.00 -0.10
C GLU A 77 15.26 -6.17 -0.59
N ILE A 78 14.35 -5.37 -0.04
CA ILE A 78 12.94 -5.33 -0.41
C ILE A 78 12.47 -3.88 -0.45
N VAL A 79 11.85 -3.48 -1.55
CA VAL A 79 11.12 -2.22 -1.68
C VAL A 79 9.63 -2.48 -1.65
N VAL A 80 8.91 -1.82 -0.75
CA VAL A 80 7.45 -1.96 -0.65
C VAL A 80 6.76 -0.75 -1.28
N VAL A 81 6.00 -1.00 -2.33
CA VAL A 81 5.16 0.00 -2.99
C VAL A 81 3.72 -0.20 -2.54
N LYS A 82 3.07 0.85 -2.05
CA LYS A 82 1.71 0.82 -1.53
C LYS A 82 0.83 1.83 -2.25
N PHE A 83 -0.38 1.41 -2.61
CA PHE A 83 -1.44 2.27 -3.12
C PHE A 83 -2.43 2.62 -2.01
N GLU A 84 -2.66 3.93 -1.77
CA GLU A 84 -3.58 4.44 -0.74
C GLU A 84 -4.76 5.19 -1.36
N GLY A 85 -4.87 5.19 -2.69
CA GLY A 85 -5.98 5.81 -3.39
C GLY A 85 -7.24 4.96 -3.45
N GLU A 86 -8.25 5.50 -4.11
CA GLU A 86 -9.50 4.81 -4.40
C GLU A 86 -9.46 4.15 -5.78
N GLY A 87 -10.30 3.13 -6.01
CA GLY A 87 -10.38 2.42 -7.28
C GLY A 87 -9.25 1.42 -7.50
N GLN A 88 -8.68 1.41 -8.69
CA GLN A 88 -7.64 0.47 -9.10
C GLN A 88 -6.46 1.25 -9.69
N LEU A 89 -5.25 0.81 -9.41
CA LEU A 89 -4.02 1.33 -9.98
C LEU A 89 -3.31 0.23 -10.78
N ASP A 90 -3.21 0.41 -12.08
CA ASP A 90 -2.42 -0.48 -12.94
C ASP A 90 -0.95 -0.01 -12.95
N LEU A 91 -0.05 -0.90 -12.54
CA LEU A 91 1.39 -0.67 -12.50
C LEU A 91 2.12 -1.09 -13.78
N VAL A 92 1.41 -1.51 -14.83
CA VAL A 92 2.06 -1.94 -16.07
C VAL A 92 3.01 -0.86 -16.60
N SER A 93 4.26 -1.27 -16.85
CA SER A 93 5.34 -0.40 -17.35
C SER A 93 5.78 0.74 -16.41
N TRP A 94 5.30 0.77 -15.18
CA TRP A 94 5.89 1.64 -14.15
C TRP A 94 7.34 1.23 -13.89
N GLN A 95 8.12 2.13 -13.32
CA GLN A 95 9.55 1.94 -13.10
C GLN A 95 9.95 2.34 -11.69
N LEU A 96 10.65 1.44 -11.01
CA LEU A 96 11.36 1.74 -9.78
C LEU A 96 12.83 1.91 -10.11
N LYS A 97 13.45 3.00 -9.68
CA LYS A 97 14.86 3.33 -9.98
C LYS A 97 15.62 3.71 -8.71
N ASP A 98 16.89 3.32 -8.70
CA ASP A 98 17.89 3.85 -7.78
C ASP A 98 18.57 5.12 -8.33
N GLU A 99 19.64 5.56 -7.69
CA GLU A 99 20.45 6.69 -8.15
C GLU A 99 21.57 6.28 -9.12
N ASP A 100 21.94 5.01 -9.17
CA ASP A 100 23.01 4.47 -10.01
C ASP A 100 22.53 4.09 -11.42
N GLY A 101 21.21 4.15 -11.69
CA GLY A 101 20.60 3.92 -12.99
C GLY A 101 20.00 2.52 -13.15
N ASN A 102 20.00 1.71 -12.08
CA ASN A 102 19.26 0.45 -12.09
C ASN A 102 17.76 0.73 -12.19
N THR A 103 17.08 -0.06 -13.01
CA THR A 103 15.65 0.14 -13.27
C THR A 103 14.90 -1.18 -13.24
N PHE A 104 13.97 -1.30 -12.27
CA PHE A 104 12.97 -2.37 -12.28
C PHE A 104 11.74 -1.89 -13.03
N LYS A 105 11.25 -2.68 -13.98
CA LYS A 105 10.03 -2.41 -14.72
C LYS A 105 8.92 -3.33 -14.20
N PHE A 106 7.84 -2.74 -13.70
CA PHE A 106 6.70 -3.52 -13.21
C PHE A 106 6.03 -4.29 -14.35
N PRO A 107 5.70 -5.58 -14.12
CA PRO A 107 4.88 -6.36 -15.02
C PRO A 107 3.42 -5.87 -14.99
N GLN A 108 2.54 -6.56 -15.70
CA GLN A 108 1.10 -6.30 -15.58
C GLN A 108 0.63 -6.69 -14.18
N LEU A 109 0.34 -5.70 -13.36
CA LEU A 109 -0.09 -5.85 -11.97
C LEU A 109 -1.05 -4.71 -11.62
N THR A 110 -2.17 -5.04 -11.01
CA THR A 110 -3.16 -4.06 -10.54
C THR A 110 -3.20 -4.05 -9.02
N LEU A 111 -3.01 -2.88 -8.42
CA LEU A 111 -3.22 -2.65 -6.99
C LEU A 111 -4.65 -2.15 -6.74
N TYR A 112 -5.25 -2.65 -5.67
CA TYR A 112 -6.53 -2.20 -5.13
C TYR A 112 -6.30 -1.27 -3.93
N PRO A 113 -7.31 -0.58 -3.41
CA PRO A 113 -7.18 0.32 -2.27
C PRO A 113 -6.48 -0.36 -1.09
N ASN A 114 -5.43 0.30 -0.57
CA ASN A 114 -4.53 -0.20 0.47
C ASN A 114 -3.69 -1.43 0.08
N GLY A 115 -3.72 -1.86 -1.19
CA GLY A 115 -2.87 -2.91 -1.71
C GLY A 115 -1.40 -2.50 -1.74
N ALA A 116 -0.52 -3.48 -1.60
CA ALA A 116 0.92 -3.29 -1.68
C ALA A 116 1.57 -4.44 -2.45
N VAL A 117 2.74 -4.14 -3.03
CA VAL A 117 3.60 -5.12 -3.69
C VAL A 117 5.02 -4.92 -3.20
N GLN A 118 5.76 -6.02 -3.07
CA GLN A 118 7.16 -6.06 -2.67
C GLN A 118 8.03 -6.34 -3.89
N VAL A 119 9.10 -5.56 -4.06
CA VAL A 119 10.11 -5.78 -5.10
C VAL A 119 11.38 -6.22 -4.41
N HIS A 120 11.74 -7.47 -4.58
CA HIS A 120 12.99 -8.08 -4.11
C HIS A 120 14.09 -7.85 -5.13
N THR A 121 15.29 -7.44 -4.71
CA THR A 121 16.44 -7.26 -5.61
C THR A 121 16.95 -8.57 -6.15
N ALA A 122 16.98 -9.61 -5.33
CA ALA A 122 17.47 -10.95 -5.66
C ALA A 122 16.63 -11.66 -6.74
N THR A 123 17.13 -12.81 -7.17
CA THR A 123 16.38 -13.74 -8.04
C THR A 123 15.30 -14.48 -7.26
N GLY A 124 14.16 -14.73 -7.92
CA GLY A 124 13.03 -15.47 -7.33
C GLY A 124 11.95 -15.74 -8.35
N THR A 125 10.78 -16.15 -7.87
CA THR A 125 9.59 -16.37 -8.70
C THR A 125 8.52 -15.37 -8.32
N ASP A 126 8.06 -14.60 -9.29
CA ASP A 126 7.02 -13.60 -9.09
C ASP A 126 5.71 -14.23 -8.61
N THR A 127 5.08 -13.55 -7.68
CA THR A 127 3.73 -13.82 -7.19
C THR A 127 2.85 -12.58 -7.38
N VAL A 128 1.63 -12.60 -6.83
CA VAL A 128 0.75 -11.41 -6.87
C VAL A 128 1.18 -10.29 -5.92
N ILE A 129 2.08 -10.55 -4.99
CA ILE A 129 2.54 -9.58 -3.99
C ILE A 129 4.06 -9.47 -3.93
N ASP A 130 4.80 -10.44 -4.41
CA ASP A 130 6.26 -10.45 -4.44
C ASP A 130 6.76 -10.48 -5.88
N LEU A 131 7.55 -9.50 -6.26
CA LEU A 131 8.20 -9.40 -7.55
C LEU A 131 9.72 -9.47 -7.34
N TYR A 132 10.42 -10.04 -8.31
CA TYR A 132 11.85 -10.24 -8.23
C TYR A 132 12.56 -9.53 -9.37
N TRP A 133 13.50 -8.65 -9.02
CA TRP A 133 14.29 -7.91 -10.00
C TRP A 133 15.28 -8.81 -10.75
N GLY A 134 15.79 -9.83 -10.05
CA GLY A 134 16.67 -10.81 -10.65
C GLY A 134 18.10 -10.32 -10.85
N ILE A 135 18.52 -9.29 -10.09
CA ILE A 135 19.90 -8.77 -10.11
C ILE A 135 20.78 -9.61 -9.20
N GLY A 136 22.05 -9.77 -9.53
CA GLY A 136 23.03 -10.56 -8.78
C GLY A 136 23.77 -9.79 -7.68
N ASP A 137 23.60 -8.46 -7.62
CA ASP A 137 24.26 -7.59 -6.67
C ASP A 137 23.24 -6.74 -5.91
N ALA A 138 23.60 -6.27 -4.72
CA ALA A 138 22.79 -5.34 -3.95
C ALA A 138 22.65 -4.01 -4.72
N VAL A 139 21.46 -3.44 -4.75
CA VAL A 139 21.12 -2.21 -5.48
C VAL A 139 21.01 -1.02 -4.55
N TRP A 140 20.48 -1.24 -3.35
CA TRP A 140 20.13 -0.15 -2.45
C TRP A 140 21.25 0.18 -1.48
N SER A 141 21.56 1.49 -1.38
CA SER A 141 22.54 2.03 -0.43
C SER A 141 21.91 2.99 0.55
N SER A 142 22.40 3.00 1.80
CA SER A 142 21.91 3.95 2.81
C SER A 142 22.11 5.39 2.35
N GLY A 143 21.05 6.19 2.46
CA GLY A 143 21.06 7.61 2.12
C GLY A 143 20.70 7.96 0.68
N GLU A 144 20.58 6.99 -0.23
CA GLU A 144 20.12 7.24 -1.60
C GLU A 144 18.58 7.34 -1.69
N ASN A 145 18.07 7.71 -2.85
CA ASN A 145 16.65 7.84 -3.11
C ASN A 145 16.14 6.73 -4.04
N ALA A 146 15.22 5.92 -3.52
CA ALA A 146 14.38 5.06 -4.34
C ALA A 146 13.28 5.92 -4.99
N ARG A 147 13.12 5.83 -6.31
CA ARG A 147 12.19 6.67 -7.09
C ARG A 147 11.23 5.80 -7.88
N LEU A 148 9.95 6.10 -7.79
CA LEU A 148 8.88 5.42 -8.53
C LEU A 148 8.35 6.34 -9.62
N PHE A 149 8.36 5.86 -10.85
CA PHE A 149 7.85 6.57 -12.02
C PHE A 149 6.67 5.82 -12.63
N ASP A 150 5.69 6.54 -13.15
CA ASP A 150 4.59 5.93 -13.92
C ASP A 150 5.02 5.51 -15.33
N SER A 151 4.08 4.94 -16.08
CA SER A 151 4.31 4.48 -17.46
C SER A 151 4.63 5.61 -18.45
N GLN A 152 4.34 6.86 -18.08
CA GLN A 152 4.64 8.06 -18.88
C GLN A 152 5.98 8.71 -18.46
N GLY A 153 6.64 8.17 -17.43
CA GLY A 153 7.89 8.69 -16.90
C GLY A 153 7.74 9.82 -15.89
N ASN A 154 6.54 10.09 -15.38
CA ASN A 154 6.35 11.08 -14.34
C ASN A 154 6.73 10.48 -12.98
N LEU A 155 7.47 11.25 -12.17
CA LEU A 155 7.82 10.86 -10.80
C LEU A 155 6.57 10.86 -9.91
N ARG A 156 6.31 9.74 -9.24
CA ARG A 156 5.13 9.52 -8.40
C ARG A 156 5.45 9.38 -6.92
N ALA A 157 6.60 8.80 -6.60
CA ALA A 157 7.05 8.68 -5.21
C ALA A 157 8.59 8.71 -5.13
N VAL A 158 9.08 9.21 -4.00
CA VAL A 158 10.49 9.16 -3.62
C VAL A 158 10.57 8.68 -2.17
N TYR A 159 11.53 7.82 -1.90
CA TYR A 159 11.80 7.32 -0.54
C TYR A 159 13.30 7.32 -0.30
N ARG A 160 13.74 7.96 0.78
CA ARG A 160 15.15 7.92 1.18
C ARG A 160 15.44 6.62 1.91
N VAL A 161 16.39 5.86 1.39
CA VAL A 161 16.85 4.59 1.99
C VAL A 161 17.50 4.88 3.34
N PRO A 162 17.14 4.17 4.41
CA PRO A 162 17.65 4.38 5.76
C PRO A 162 19.16 4.14 5.88
#